data_353bbfc45efa50d983e398982922003f
#
_entry.id   353bbfc45efa50d983e398982922003f
#
_cell.length_a   1.000
_cell.length_b   1.000
_cell.length_c   1.000
_cell.angle_alpha   90.00
_cell.angle_beta   90.00
_cell.angle_gamma   90.00
#
_symmetry.space_group_name_H-M   'P 1'
#
loop_
_entity.id
_entity.type
_entity.pdbx_description
1 polymer ?
#
loop_
_entity_poly.entity_id
_entity_poly.type
_entity_poly.pdbx_seq_one_letter_code
_entity_poly.pdbx_strand_id
1 'polypeptide(L)' 'EARFLTLEDVADLLSVSRAQAYALVRSGDLPAIKLGGRGQWRIEKAVLEAYIERKYAETRAHLEQSSADSRTAGSPKPGL' A
#
# COMPACT_ATOMS: atom_id res chain seq x y z
N GLU A 1 -17.73 -15.45 2.71
CA GLU A 1 -16.59 -14.57 2.79
C GLU A 1 -16.84 -13.27 2.06
N ALA A 2 -16.43 -12.16 2.64
CA ALA A 2 -16.70 -10.88 2.05
C ALA A 2 -15.87 -10.65 0.80
N ARG A 3 -16.51 -10.16 -0.24
CA ARG A 3 -15.79 -9.77 -1.44
C ARG A 3 -15.28 -8.34 -1.33
N PHE A 4 -16.00 -7.51 -0.59
CA PHE A 4 -15.67 -6.10 -0.44
C PHE A 4 -15.34 -5.78 1.00
N LEU A 5 -14.42 -4.85 1.17
CA LEU A 5 -13.96 -4.43 2.48
C LEU A 5 -14.30 -2.97 2.69
N THR A 6 -14.49 -2.60 3.95
CA THR A 6 -14.67 -1.19 4.31
C THR A 6 -13.30 -0.55 4.50
N LEU A 7 -13.30 0.78 4.65
CA LEU A 7 -12.06 1.48 4.98
C LEU A 7 -11.48 0.98 6.29
N GLU A 8 -12.35 0.70 7.25
CA GLU A 8 -11.88 0.19 8.54
C GLU A 8 -11.24 -1.18 8.40
N ASP A 9 -11.85 -2.03 7.58
CA ASP A 9 -11.26 -3.34 7.31
C ASP A 9 -9.87 -3.21 6.71
N VAL A 10 -9.73 -2.31 5.74
CA VAL A 10 -8.46 -2.10 5.09
C VAL A 10 -7.42 -1.57 6.07
N ALA A 11 -7.84 -0.62 6.91
CA ALA A 11 -6.93 -0.07 7.91
C ALA A 11 -6.43 -1.17 8.84
N ASP A 12 -7.33 -2.05 9.26
CA ASP A 12 -6.95 -3.16 10.14
C ASP A 12 -6.01 -4.13 9.44
N LEU A 13 -6.35 -4.49 8.21
CA LEU A 13 -5.54 -5.47 7.47
C LEU A 13 -4.16 -4.94 7.14
N LEU A 14 -4.04 -3.66 6.86
CA LEU A 14 -2.75 -3.05 6.55
C LEU A 14 -2.05 -2.51 7.79
N SER A 15 -2.71 -2.54 8.93
CA SER A 15 -2.17 -2.01 10.19
C SER A 15 -1.81 -0.53 10.05
N VAL A 16 -2.71 0.23 9.45
CA VAL A 16 -2.53 1.67 9.34
C VAL A 16 -3.75 2.35 9.92
N SER A 17 -3.68 3.66 10.07
CA SER A 17 -4.81 4.42 10.57
C SER A 17 -5.90 4.49 9.50
N ARG A 18 -7.12 4.78 9.94
CA ARG A 18 -8.21 4.97 8.99
C ARG A 18 -7.93 6.12 8.05
N ALA A 19 -7.30 7.17 8.56
CA ALA A 19 -6.95 8.33 7.73
C ALA A 19 -5.97 7.93 6.64
N GLN A 20 -5.02 7.07 6.95
CA GLN A 20 -4.08 6.59 5.94
C GLN A 20 -4.78 5.73 4.90
N ALA A 21 -5.68 4.86 5.32
CA ALA A 21 -6.45 4.06 4.39
C ALA A 21 -7.26 4.94 3.46
N TYR A 22 -7.89 5.97 4.02
CA TYR A 22 -8.66 6.90 3.23
C TYR A 22 -7.78 7.63 2.22
N ALA A 23 -6.59 8.03 2.65
CA ALA A 23 -5.66 8.73 1.76
C ALA A 23 -5.26 7.84 0.59
N LEU A 24 -5.04 6.55 0.83
CA LEU A 24 -4.70 5.62 -0.24
C LEU A 24 -5.82 5.53 -1.27
N VAL A 25 -7.05 5.52 -0.80
CA VAL A 25 -8.21 5.45 -1.69
C VAL A 25 -8.37 6.77 -2.44
N ARG A 26 -8.22 7.88 -1.73
CA ARG A 26 -8.38 9.20 -2.34
C ARG A 26 -7.33 9.45 -3.43
N SER A 27 -6.12 9.00 -3.21
CA SER A 27 -5.05 9.23 -4.17
C SER A 27 -5.14 8.31 -5.39
N GLY A 28 -5.93 7.26 -5.27
CA GLY A 28 -6.03 6.29 -6.35
C GLY A 28 -5.00 5.18 -6.26
N ASP A 29 -4.11 5.22 -5.28
CA ASP A 29 -3.16 4.14 -5.09
C ASP A 29 -3.87 2.82 -4.82
N LEU A 30 -4.95 2.88 -4.07
CA LEU A 30 -5.75 1.70 -3.78
C LEU A 30 -7.11 1.90 -4.44
N PRO A 31 -7.37 1.27 -5.58
CA PRO A 31 -8.65 1.44 -6.27
C PRO A 31 -9.81 1.01 -5.39
N ALA A 32 -10.86 1.81 -5.43
CA ALA A 32 -12.04 1.54 -4.62
C ALA A 32 -13.25 2.13 -5.31
N ILE A 33 -14.42 1.72 -4.84
CA ILE A 33 -15.66 2.24 -5.39
C ILE A 33 -16.46 2.89 -4.29
N LYS A 34 -17.27 3.83 -4.68
CA LYS A 34 -18.19 4.49 -3.78
C LYS A 34 -19.58 3.92 -3.97
N LEU A 35 -20.20 3.54 -2.88
CA LEU A 35 -21.54 2.98 -2.92
C LEU A 35 -22.48 3.90 -2.16
N GLY A 36 -23.67 4.04 -2.68
CA GLY A 36 -24.72 4.78 -2.01
C GLY A 36 -24.55 6.28 -2.06
N GLY A 37 -25.59 6.97 -1.60
CA GLY A 37 -25.62 8.43 -1.64
C GLY A 37 -24.66 9.09 -0.68
N ARG A 38 -24.18 8.37 0.30
CA ARG A 38 -23.27 8.92 1.29
C ARG A 38 -21.81 8.69 0.94
N GLY A 39 -21.55 8.12 -0.23
CA GLY A 39 -20.20 7.92 -0.66
C GLY A 39 -19.42 6.98 0.20
N GLN A 40 -20.02 5.87 0.58
CA GLN A 40 -19.32 4.87 1.35
C GLN A 40 -18.34 4.14 0.47
N TRP A 41 -17.10 4.10 0.91
CA TRP A 41 -16.06 3.45 0.13
C TRP A 41 -16.06 1.95 0.36
N ARG A 42 -15.82 1.21 -0.71
CA ARG A 42 -15.64 -0.24 -0.64
C ARG A 42 -14.46 -0.64 -1.49
N ILE A 43 -13.65 -1.51 -0.96
CA ILE A 43 -12.44 -1.97 -1.63
C ILE A 43 -12.58 -3.46 -1.88
N GLU A 44 -12.45 -3.86 -3.12
CA GLU A 44 -12.56 -5.26 -3.45
C GLU A 44 -11.37 -6.01 -2.87
N LYS A 45 -11.63 -7.15 -2.26
CA LYS A 45 -10.58 -7.91 -1.59
C LYS A 45 -9.43 -8.25 -2.54
N ALA A 46 -9.76 -8.64 -3.76
CA ALA A 46 -8.75 -8.98 -4.75
C ALA A 46 -7.88 -7.76 -5.09
N VAL A 47 -8.49 -6.59 -5.10
CA VAL A 47 -7.76 -5.35 -5.38
C VAL A 47 -6.78 -5.05 -4.26
N LEU A 48 -7.20 -5.25 -3.01
CA LEU A 48 -6.30 -5.05 -1.89
C LEU A 48 -5.13 -6.03 -1.95
N GLU A 49 -5.40 -7.27 -2.30
CA GLU A 49 -4.35 -8.26 -2.41
C GLU A 49 -3.35 -7.89 -3.50
N ALA A 50 -3.85 -7.39 -4.64
CA ALA A 50 -2.96 -6.95 -5.70
C ALA A 50 -2.12 -5.75 -5.27
N TYR A 51 -2.72 -4.84 -4.50
CA TYR A 51 -2.01 -3.70 -3.97
C TYR A 51 -0.85 -4.15 -3.07
N ILE A 52 -1.12 -5.12 -2.21
CA ILE A 52 -0.09 -5.63 -1.31
C ILE A 52 1.05 -6.27 -2.10
N GLU A 53 0.71 -7.05 -3.11
CA GLU A 53 1.72 -7.68 -3.96
C GLU A 53 2.59 -6.63 -4.64
N ARG A 54 1.95 -5.59 -5.14
CA ARG A 54 2.70 -4.53 -5.81
C ARG A 54 3.64 -3.83 -4.84
N LYS A 55 3.20 -3.63 -3.60
CA LYS A 55 4.06 -2.98 -2.61
C LYS A 55 5.24 -3.85 -2.23
N TYR A 56 5.04 -5.15 -2.16
CA TYR A 56 6.15 -6.06 -1.95
C TYR A 56 7.17 -5.95 -3.06
N ALA A 57 6.70 -5.91 -4.31
CA ALA A 57 7.60 -5.82 -5.45
C ALA A 57 8.35 -4.50 -5.46
N GLU A 58 7.65 -3.40 -5.17
CA GLU A 58 8.27 -2.08 -5.12
C GLU A 58 9.33 -2.01 -4.02
N THR A 59 9.02 -2.57 -2.87
CA THR A 59 9.94 -2.55 -1.75
C THR A 59 11.17 -3.37 -2.06
N ARG A 60 10.97 -4.54 -2.67
CA ARG A 60 12.10 -5.38 -3.04
C ARG A 60 13.01 -4.68 -4.03
N ALA A 61 12.43 -4.04 -5.04
CA ALA A 61 13.21 -3.30 -6.01
C ALA A 61 13.97 -2.16 -5.36
N HIS A 62 13.33 -1.47 -4.43
CA HIS A 62 13.98 -0.37 -3.73
C HIS A 62 15.16 -0.87 -2.89
N LEU A 63 14.97 -1.98 -2.21
CA LEU A 63 16.04 -2.54 -1.39
C LEU A 63 17.21 -3.01 -2.24
N GLU A 64 16.91 -3.62 -3.38
CA GLU A 64 17.96 -4.06 -4.29
C GLU A 64 18.73 -2.87 -4.84
N GLN A 65 18.03 -1.82 -5.18
CA GLN A 65 18.64 -0.62 -5.70
C GLN A 65 19.53 0.04 -4.64
N SER A 66 19.04 0.11 -3.43
CA SER A 66 19.83 0.67 -2.33
C SER A 66 21.09 -0.12 -2.08
N SER A 67 20.99 -1.44 -2.13
CA SER A 67 22.15 -2.30 -1.94
C SER A 67 23.18 -2.08 -3.05
N ALA A 68 22.70 -2.01 -4.28
CA ALA A 68 23.59 -1.78 -5.40
C ALA A 68 24.27 -0.43 -5.30
N ASP A 69 23.52 0.59 -4.93
CA ASP A 69 24.07 1.92 -4.75
C ASP A 69 25.13 1.93 -3.68
N SER A 70 24.90 1.28 -2.58
CA SER A 70 25.87 1.20 -1.51
C SER A 70 27.14 0.55 -1.97
N ARG A 71 27.03 -0.53 -2.70
CA ARG A 71 28.19 -1.23 -3.20
C ARG A 71 28.92 -0.39 -4.22
N THR A 72 28.16 0.24 -5.09
CA THR A 72 28.75 1.05 -6.14
C THR A 72 29.46 2.24 -5.58
N ALA A 73 28.90 2.85 -4.58
CA ALA A 73 29.52 3.99 -3.97
C ALA A 73 30.81 3.63 -3.27
N GLY A 74 30.97 2.39 -3.00
CA GLY A 74 32.16 1.96 -2.33
C GLY A 74 32.36 2.53 -0.99
N SER A 75 31.49 3.33 -0.49
CA SER A 75 31.61 3.88 0.76
C SER A 75 30.63 3.33 1.62
N PRO A 76 31.01 3.04 2.63
CA PRO A 76 30.06 2.66 3.51
C PRO A 76 29.45 3.82 3.95
N LYS A 77 28.82 3.95 4.06
CA LYS A 77 28.17 4.94 4.40
C LYS A 77 28.20 5.10 5.53
N PRO A 78 28.42 5.51 5.85
CA PRO A 78 28.54 5.70 6.97
C PRO A 78 27.55 5.64 7.70
N GLY A 79 27.44 5.58 7.78
CA GLY A 79 26.71 5.54 8.44
C GLY A 79 26.73 5.41 9.09
N LEU A 80 27.08 5.22 8.95
CA LEU A 80 27.12 5.17 9.33
C LEU A 80 27.14 5.20 9.76
#